data_7d1349f60c4565f4c6e6a33c4f7dab00
#
_entry.id   7d1349f60c4565f4c6e6a33c4f7dab00
#
_cell.length_a   1.000
_cell.length_b   1.000
_cell.length_c   1.000
_cell.angle_alpha   90.00
_cell.angle_beta   90.00
_cell.angle_gamma   90.00
#
_symmetry.space_group_name_H-M   'P 1'
#
loop_
_entity.id
_entity.type
_entity.pdbx_description
1 polymer ?
#
loop_
_entity_poly.entity_id
_entity_poly.type
_entity_poly.pdbx_seq_one_letter_code
_entity_poly.pdbx_strand_id
1 'polypeptide(L)'
;MPNAKQFRAARKYGYRSGLEHKVSIYLDELKIKYEYEKYKIEWEDLAYRTYTPDFVLDNGIIIETKGMFTAADRRKHLAIKKQHPKLDIRFVFENSRRKLRKGAKSTYAEWCIK
;
A
#
# COMPACT_ATOMS: atom_id res chain seq x y z
N MET A 1 -9.37 -7.10 -8.78
CA MET A 1 -10.17 -7.45 -7.60
C MET A 1 -9.90 -8.89 -7.19
N PRO A 2 -9.70 -9.17 -5.93
CA PRO A 2 -9.61 -10.55 -5.48
C PRO A 2 -10.97 -11.24 -5.68
N ASN A 3 -10.95 -12.52 -6.00
CA ASN A 3 -12.18 -13.29 -6.12
C ASN A 3 -12.73 -13.63 -4.72
N ALA A 4 -13.94 -14.19 -4.67
CA ALA A 4 -14.59 -14.52 -3.40
C ALA A 4 -13.77 -15.48 -2.53
N LYS A 5 -13.04 -16.41 -3.15
CA LYS A 5 -12.17 -17.35 -2.43
C LYS A 5 -11.00 -16.63 -1.79
N GLN A 6 -10.34 -15.72 -2.52
CA GLN A 6 -9.22 -14.94 -2.00
C GLN A 6 -9.67 -14.01 -0.87
N PHE A 7 -10.84 -13.40 -1.01
CA PHE A 7 -11.40 -12.52 0.01
C PHE A 7 -11.70 -13.29 1.31
N ARG A 8 -12.30 -14.49 1.20
CA ARG A 8 -12.57 -15.32 2.36
C ARG A 8 -11.31 -15.78 3.07
N ALA A 9 -10.28 -16.17 2.30
CA ALA A 9 -9.00 -16.57 2.87
C ALA A 9 -8.33 -15.38 3.60
N ALA A 10 -8.36 -14.20 3.00
CA ALA A 10 -7.80 -12.99 3.62
C ALA A 10 -8.48 -12.69 4.95
N ARG A 11 -9.81 -12.73 5.01
CA ARG A 11 -10.56 -12.48 6.25
C ARG A 11 -10.27 -13.52 7.32
N LYS A 12 -10.11 -14.79 6.94
CA LYS A 12 -9.76 -15.86 7.87
C LYS A 12 -8.47 -15.58 8.62
N TYR A 13 -7.51 -14.97 7.94
CA TYR A 13 -6.21 -14.63 8.54
C TYR A 13 -6.12 -13.17 9.02
N GLY A 14 -7.23 -12.44 9.03
CA GLY A 14 -7.28 -11.09 9.56
C GLY A 14 -6.85 -9.98 8.59
N TYR A 15 -6.63 -10.29 7.31
CA TYR A 15 -6.26 -9.30 6.30
C TYR A 15 -7.50 -8.77 5.58
N ARG A 16 -7.47 -7.48 5.21
CA ARG A 16 -8.60 -6.82 4.57
C ARG A 16 -8.75 -7.14 3.09
N SER A 17 -7.72 -7.67 2.45
CA SER A 17 -7.76 -8.00 1.02
C SER A 17 -6.95 -9.25 0.71
N GLY A 18 -7.24 -9.87 -0.44
CA GLY A 18 -6.46 -10.99 -0.94
C GLY A 18 -5.02 -10.60 -1.26
N LEU A 19 -4.81 -9.37 -1.74
CA LEU A 19 -3.47 -8.87 -2.03
C LEU A 19 -2.64 -8.73 -0.75
N GLU A 20 -3.21 -8.18 0.32
CA GLU A 20 -2.54 -8.08 1.61
C GLU A 20 -2.14 -9.46 2.13
N HIS A 21 -3.05 -10.45 2.01
CA HIS A 21 -2.77 -11.83 2.40
C HIS A 21 -1.62 -12.43 1.58
N LYS A 22 -1.60 -12.21 0.27
CA LYS A 22 -0.51 -12.67 -0.59
C LYS A 22 0.83 -12.06 -0.21
N VAL A 23 0.83 -10.77 0.10
CA VAL A 23 2.06 -10.07 0.54
C VAL A 23 2.54 -10.64 1.87
N SER A 24 1.62 -10.91 2.82
CA SER A 24 1.99 -11.50 4.10
C SER A 24 2.64 -12.87 3.94
N ILE A 25 2.09 -13.72 3.05
CA ILE A 25 2.67 -15.02 2.75
C ILE A 25 4.08 -14.87 2.18
N TYR A 26 4.27 -13.93 1.26
CA TYR A 26 5.57 -13.67 0.65
C TYR A 26 6.60 -13.21 1.70
N LEU A 27 6.19 -12.31 2.60
CA LEU A 27 7.05 -11.83 3.68
C LEU A 27 7.42 -12.98 4.64
N ASP A 28 6.45 -13.86 4.95
CA ASP A 28 6.69 -15.03 5.81
C ASP A 28 7.68 -16.00 5.14
N GLU A 29 7.56 -16.23 3.83
CA GLU A 29 8.47 -17.10 3.08
C GLU A 29 9.89 -16.55 3.09
N LEU A 30 10.05 -15.23 3.03
CA LEU A 30 11.35 -14.56 3.12
C LEU A 30 11.84 -14.41 4.57
N LYS A 31 11.05 -14.84 5.55
CA LYS A 31 11.35 -14.71 6.99
C LYS A 31 11.59 -13.26 7.41
N ILE A 32 10.87 -12.33 6.78
CA ILE A 32 10.93 -10.91 7.13
C ILE A 32 9.85 -10.63 8.16
N LYS A 33 10.25 -10.08 9.31
CA LYS A 33 9.31 -9.67 10.34
C LYS A 33 8.62 -8.37 9.92
N TYR A 34 7.34 -8.27 10.22
CA TYR A 34 6.53 -7.09 9.91
C TYR A 34 5.44 -6.90 10.96
N GLU A 35 4.90 -5.68 11.01
CA GLU A 35 3.69 -5.37 11.75
C GLU A 35 2.60 -5.03 10.73
N TYR A 36 1.39 -5.58 10.93
CA TYR A 36 0.25 -5.36 10.04
C TYR A 36 -0.72 -4.36 10.69
N GLU A 37 -0.95 -3.23 10.02
CA GLU A 37 -1.91 -2.19 10.44
C GLU A 37 -1.79 -1.76 11.90
N LYS A 38 -0.60 -1.85 12.48
CA LYS A 38 -0.34 -1.51 13.88
C LYS A 38 -0.09 -0.02 14.08
N TYR A 39 0.64 0.58 13.14
CA TYR A 39 1.07 1.97 13.28
C TYR A 39 0.08 2.91 12.62
N LYS A 40 -0.02 4.12 13.16
CA LYS A 40 -0.84 5.19 12.61
C LYS A 40 0.03 6.42 12.42
N ILE A 41 0.01 6.98 11.21
CA ILE A 41 0.82 8.12 10.84
C ILE A 41 -0.10 9.30 10.57
N GLU A 42 0.05 10.37 11.35
CA GLU A 42 -0.74 11.58 11.15
C GLU A 42 -0.22 12.34 9.93
N TRP A 43 -1.13 12.88 9.15
CA TRP A 43 -0.81 13.72 8.02
C TRP A 43 -1.89 14.79 7.84
N GLU A 44 -1.50 15.91 7.25
CA GLU A 44 -2.38 17.04 7.07
C GLU A 44 -2.82 17.15 5.61
N ASP A 45 -4.12 17.31 5.41
CA ASP A 45 -4.72 17.63 4.13
C ASP A 45 -5.55 18.91 4.37
N LEU A 46 -6.84 18.92 4.11
CA LEU A 46 -7.72 20.00 4.55
C LEU A 46 -8.10 19.86 6.02
N ALA A 47 -7.76 18.74 6.62
CA ALA A 47 -7.90 18.42 8.04
C ALA A 47 -6.81 17.44 8.44
N TYR A 48 -6.54 17.31 9.73
CA TYR A 48 -5.64 16.29 10.22
C TYR A 48 -6.21 14.91 9.96
N ARG A 49 -5.39 14.02 9.43
CA ARG A 49 -5.76 12.66 9.08
C ARG A 49 -4.72 11.69 9.63
N THR A 50 -5.11 10.44 9.72
CA THR A 50 -4.23 9.35 10.13
C THR A 50 -4.01 8.41 8.97
N TYR A 51 -2.75 8.06 8.71
CA TYR A 51 -2.36 7.05 7.75
C TYR A 51 -1.92 5.80 8.50
N THR A 52 -2.58 4.67 8.22
CA THR A 52 -2.23 3.38 8.81
C THR A 52 -1.56 2.54 7.73
N PRO A 53 -0.21 2.38 7.76
CA PRO A 53 0.48 1.53 6.78
C PRO A 53 0.00 0.10 6.85
N ASP A 54 -0.05 -0.58 5.70
CA ASP A 54 -0.42 -2.00 5.67
C ASP A 54 0.64 -2.83 6.39
N PHE A 55 1.91 -2.67 6.04
CA PHE A 55 3.00 -3.41 6.65
C PHE A 55 4.17 -2.48 6.97
N VAL A 56 4.73 -2.62 8.15
CA VAL A 56 6.00 -1.96 8.52
C VAL A 56 7.01 -3.07 8.82
N LEU A 57 8.06 -3.13 8.04
CA LEU A 57 9.11 -4.13 8.17
C LEU A 57 10.06 -3.79 9.32
N ASP A 58 10.83 -4.77 9.79
CA ASP A 58 11.80 -4.56 10.87
C ASP A 58 12.82 -3.46 10.57
N ASN A 59 13.17 -3.28 9.29
CA ASN A 59 14.12 -2.25 8.87
C ASN A 59 13.47 -0.88 8.66
N GLY A 60 12.19 -0.73 8.98
CA GLY A 60 11.46 0.53 8.84
C GLY A 60 10.83 0.78 7.48
N ILE A 61 11.07 -0.06 6.50
CA ILE A 61 10.42 0.06 5.19
C ILE A 61 8.92 -0.21 5.33
N ILE A 62 8.12 0.67 4.75
CA ILE A 62 6.66 0.54 4.71
C ILE A 62 6.26 -0.08 3.38
N ILE A 63 5.44 -1.12 3.43
CA ILE A 63 4.84 -1.73 2.26
C ILE A 63 3.37 -1.37 2.23
N GLU A 64 2.95 -0.76 1.13
CA GLU A 64 1.56 -0.36 0.93
C GLU A 64 1.00 -1.12 -0.28
N THR A 65 -0.12 -1.81 -0.09
CA THR A 65 -0.72 -2.63 -1.15
C THR A 65 -1.88 -1.88 -1.80
N LYS A 66 -1.95 -1.88 -3.12
CA LYS A 66 -3.01 -1.21 -3.87
C LYS A 66 -3.51 -2.07 -5.03
N GLY A 67 -4.81 -2.35 -5.03
CA GLY A 67 -5.48 -2.89 -6.22
C GLY A 67 -5.70 -1.78 -7.23
N MET A 68 -6.35 -0.69 -6.82
CA MET A 68 -6.50 0.52 -7.60
C MET A 68 -5.69 1.64 -6.96
N PHE A 69 -5.05 2.46 -7.78
CA PHE A 69 -4.27 3.60 -7.32
C PHE A 69 -4.90 4.89 -7.83
N THR A 70 -5.87 5.39 -7.08
CA THR A 70 -6.70 6.53 -7.48
C THR A 70 -5.94 7.85 -7.39
N ALA A 71 -6.51 8.90 -8.00
CA ALA A 71 -5.96 10.25 -7.86
C ALA A 71 -5.94 10.69 -6.40
N ALA A 72 -6.96 10.31 -5.63
CA ALA A 72 -7.01 10.60 -4.19
C ALA A 72 -5.88 9.90 -3.44
N ASP A 73 -5.60 8.63 -3.76
CA ASP A 73 -4.48 7.90 -3.19
C ASP A 73 -3.14 8.59 -3.49
N ARG A 74 -2.94 9.01 -4.75
CA ARG A 74 -1.71 9.68 -5.16
C ARG A 74 -1.53 11.00 -4.42
N ARG A 75 -2.61 11.80 -4.30
CA ARG A 75 -2.55 13.07 -3.55
C ARG A 75 -2.21 12.83 -2.08
N LYS A 76 -2.84 11.83 -1.47
CA LYS A 76 -2.56 11.45 -0.08
C LYS A 76 -1.07 11.12 0.11
N HIS A 77 -0.52 10.26 -0.75
CA HIS A 77 0.87 9.82 -0.59
C HIS A 77 1.89 10.91 -0.95
N LEU A 78 1.55 11.84 -1.84
CA LEU A 78 2.40 13.01 -2.08
C LEU A 78 2.43 13.90 -0.83
N ALA A 79 1.29 14.12 -0.18
CA ALA A 79 1.23 14.90 1.05
C ALA A 79 2.01 14.23 2.19
N ILE A 80 1.85 12.91 2.34
CA ILE A 80 2.60 12.15 3.34
C ILE A 80 4.10 12.24 3.10
N LYS A 81 4.55 12.10 1.86
CA LYS A 81 5.96 12.22 1.51
C LYS A 81 6.51 13.60 1.83
N LYS A 82 5.74 14.65 1.58
CA LYS A 82 6.14 16.02 1.89
C LYS A 82 6.23 16.24 3.40
N GLN A 83 5.30 15.70 4.16
CA GLN A 83 5.22 15.90 5.61
C GLN A 83 6.12 14.95 6.39
N HIS A 84 6.41 13.78 5.84
CA HIS A 84 7.24 12.75 6.45
C HIS A 84 8.29 12.25 5.45
N PRO A 85 9.25 13.11 5.05
CA PRO A 85 10.19 12.78 3.97
C PRO A 85 11.15 11.63 4.29
N LYS A 86 11.27 11.24 5.55
CA LYS A 86 12.15 10.14 5.96
C LYS A 86 11.49 8.77 5.85
N LEU A 87 10.18 8.71 5.62
CA LEU A 87 9.49 7.44 5.47
C LEU A 87 9.82 6.82 4.09
N ASP A 88 10.20 5.56 4.11
CA ASP A 88 10.43 4.78 2.89
C ASP A 88 9.18 3.96 2.62
N ILE A 89 8.30 4.47 1.77
CA ILE A 89 7.04 3.82 1.42
C ILE A 89 7.16 3.22 0.04
N ARG A 90 6.96 1.91 -0.04
CA ARG A 90 7.01 1.17 -1.30
C ARG A 90 5.66 0.53 -1.57
N PHE A 91 5.21 0.64 -2.81
CA PHE A 91 3.91 0.13 -3.22
C PHE A 91 4.03 -1.25 -3.85
N VAL A 92 3.09 -2.12 -3.50
CA VAL A 92 2.89 -3.39 -4.20
C VAL A 92 1.51 -3.30 -4.85
N PHE A 93 1.49 -3.30 -6.18
CA PHE A 93 0.26 -3.22 -6.96
C PHE A 93 -0.16 -4.61 -7.44
N GLU A 94 -1.46 -4.84 -7.49
CA GLU A 94 -1.98 -6.04 -8.12
C GLU A 94 -1.63 -6.05 -9.62
N ASN A 95 -1.61 -4.86 -10.25
CA ASN A 95 -1.12 -4.67 -11.61
C ASN A 95 -0.37 -3.34 -11.72
N SER A 96 0.95 -3.38 -11.58
CA SER A 96 1.81 -2.19 -11.64
C SER A 96 1.87 -1.54 -13.02
N ARG A 97 1.50 -2.28 -14.07
CA ARG A 97 1.47 -1.78 -15.45
C ARG A 97 0.18 -1.05 -15.79
N ARG A 98 -0.79 -1.04 -14.89
CA ARG A 98 -2.04 -0.35 -15.10
C ARG A 98 -1.81 1.16 -15.26
N LYS A 99 -2.50 1.78 -16.21
CA LYS A 99 -2.43 3.22 -16.42
C LYS A 99 -3.11 3.96 -15.27
N LEU A 100 -2.63 5.18 -14.97
CA LEU A 100 -3.20 6.00 -13.91
C LEU A 100 -4.67 6.30 -14.14
N ARG A 101 -5.04 6.51 -15.40
CA ARG A 101 -6.42 6.71 -15.83
C ARG A 101 -6.53 6.37 -17.31
N LYS A 102 -7.73 6.26 -17.83
CA LYS A 102 -7.96 6.04 -19.26
C LYS A 102 -7.30 7.16 -20.03
N GLY A 103 -6.49 6.80 -21.04
CA GLY A 103 -5.77 7.76 -21.88
C GLY A 103 -4.48 8.31 -21.28
N ALA A 104 -4.15 7.97 -20.03
CA ALA A 104 -2.89 8.40 -19.44
C ALA A 104 -1.70 7.67 -20.06
N LYS A 105 -0.54 8.33 -20.12
CA LYS A 105 0.70 7.71 -20.60
C LYS A 105 1.40 6.94 -19.48
N SER A 106 1.32 7.41 -18.24
CA SER A 106 2.04 6.82 -17.11
C SER A 106 1.27 5.67 -16.47
N THR A 107 2.00 4.66 -16.03
CA THR A 107 1.50 3.52 -15.25
C THR A 107 1.66 3.79 -13.76
N TYR A 108 1.08 2.91 -12.93
CA TYR A 108 1.26 2.97 -11.47
C TYR A 108 2.74 2.90 -11.09
N ALA A 109 3.48 1.96 -11.68
CA ALA A 109 4.92 1.81 -11.39
C ALA A 109 5.71 3.05 -11.80
N GLU A 110 5.45 3.61 -12.96
CA GLU A 110 6.14 4.81 -13.45
C GLU A 110 5.89 6.01 -12.54
N TRP A 111 4.68 6.16 -12.01
CA TRP A 111 4.37 7.23 -11.06
C TRP A 111 5.24 7.12 -9.81
N CYS A 112 5.46 5.92 -9.30
CA CYS A 112 6.24 5.72 -8.08
C CYS A 112 7.73 6.00 -8.26
N ILE A 113 8.24 5.92 -9.50
CA ILE A 113 9.65 6.13 -9.82
C ILE A 113 9.99 7.63 -9.92
N LYS A 114 9.03 8.45 -10.21
CA LYS A 114 9.26 9.89 -10.39
C LYS A 114 9.57 10.62 -9.09
#